data_22f7ec9cdcee65471321a6006fcbff50
#
_entry.id   22f7ec9cdcee65471321a6006fcbff50
#
_cell.length_a   1.000
_cell.length_b   1.000
_cell.length_c   1.000
_cell.angle_alpha   90.00
_cell.angle_beta   90.00
_cell.angle_gamma   90.00
#
_symmetry.space_group_name_H-M   'P 1'
#
loop_
_entity.id
_entity.type
_entity.pdbx_description
1 polymer ?
#
loop_
_entity_poly.entity_id
_entity_poly.type
_entity_poly.pdbx_seq_one_letter_code
_entity_poly.pdbx_strand_id
1 'polypeptide(L)'
;MNANIGLTSAELPSVIWMTGLPGAGKTTIAQALNIALLEQGTKVVVLDGDTLREGLCSDLGFSDLDRLENVRRIAHVARLFQQTGHIVLVATISPLAAQRELARGIIGAGFLEAFISASAELCSQRDPKGMYAQARLGKIAQFTGVSSAYEVPANPDLLIETARCRVESAVATIILRLGKRVRTESVKGTGHQSR
;
A
#
# COMPACT_ATOMS: atom_id res chain seq x y z
N MET A 1 -15.34 -28.81 21.84
CA MET A 1 -16.02 -27.50 21.93
C MET A 1 -15.09 -26.50 21.24
N ASN A 2 -15.32 -26.25 19.97
CA ASN A 2 -14.55 -25.24 19.21
C ASN A 2 -15.19 -23.88 19.46
N ALA A 3 -14.51 -23.06 20.27
CA ALA A 3 -14.89 -21.66 20.41
C ALA A 3 -14.60 -20.95 19.09
N ASN A 4 -15.61 -20.80 18.28
CA ASN A 4 -15.60 -19.92 17.12
C ASN A 4 -15.65 -18.48 17.67
N ILE A 5 -14.49 -17.84 17.87
CA ILE A 5 -14.42 -16.42 18.20
C ILE A 5 -14.84 -15.71 16.92
N GLY A 6 -16.13 -15.44 16.82
CA GLY A 6 -16.74 -14.68 15.74
C GLY A 6 -16.30 -13.21 15.85
N LEU A 7 -15.17 -12.86 15.25
CA LEU A 7 -14.88 -11.48 14.93
C LEU A 7 -15.98 -11.00 13.98
N THR A 8 -16.72 -9.99 14.38
CA THR A 8 -17.75 -9.39 13.53
C THR A 8 -17.10 -8.79 12.30
N SER A 9 -17.76 -8.81 11.17
CA SER A 9 -17.29 -8.30 9.87
C SER A 9 -16.78 -6.84 9.91
N ALA A 10 -17.11 -6.11 10.96
CA ALA A 10 -16.71 -4.72 11.19
C ALA A 10 -15.32 -4.55 11.81
N GLU A 11 -14.68 -5.63 12.27
CA GLU A 11 -13.39 -5.56 13.01
C GLU A 11 -12.17 -5.90 12.14
N LEU A 12 -12.36 -6.42 10.92
CA LEU A 12 -11.25 -6.75 10.04
C LEU A 12 -10.81 -5.53 9.20
N PRO A 13 -9.49 -5.34 9.03
CA PRO A 13 -8.98 -4.31 8.15
C PRO A 13 -9.55 -4.46 6.73
N SER A 14 -9.96 -3.36 6.13
CA SER A 14 -10.51 -3.34 4.77
C SER A 14 -9.87 -2.26 3.90
N VAL A 15 -9.13 -1.32 4.49
CA VAL A 15 -8.31 -0.34 3.76
C VAL A 15 -6.85 -0.53 4.16
N ILE A 16 -6.02 -0.97 3.23
CA ILE A 16 -4.58 -1.10 3.39
C ILE A 16 -3.92 0.16 2.85
N TRP A 17 -3.48 1.03 3.74
CA TRP A 17 -2.81 2.28 3.41
C TRP A 17 -1.30 2.07 3.37
N MET A 18 -0.76 1.85 2.17
CA MET A 18 0.68 1.64 1.96
C MET A 18 1.37 2.99 1.87
N THR A 19 2.27 3.26 2.80
CA THR A 19 3.16 4.43 2.83
C THR A 19 4.62 4.01 2.66
N GLY A 20 5.48 4.91 2.22
CA GLY A 20 6.90 4.66 2.00
C GLY A 20 7.48 5.55 0.90
N LEU A 21 8.80 5.61 0.78
CA LEU A 21 9.52 6.41 -0.21
C LEU A 21 9.10 6.07 -1.66
N PRO A 22 9.26 7.00 -2.63
CA PRO A 22 9.23 6.66 -4.05
C PRO A 22 10.19 5.49 -4.34
N GLY A 23 9.79 4.51 -5.15
CA GLY A 23 10.64 3.33 -5.41
C GLY A 23 10.69 2.27 -4.30
N ALA A 24 10.01 2.46 -3.16
CA ALA A 24 9.97 1.45 -2.07
C ALA A 24 9.24 0.15 -2.44
N GLY A 25 8.40 0.13 -3.49
CA GLY A 25 7.69 -1.06 -3.95
C GLY A 25 6.18 -1.08 -3.64
N LYS A 26 5.59 0.04 -3.21
CA LYS A 26 4.16 0.14 -2.87
C LYS A 26 3.23 -0.36 -3.98
N THR A 27 3.36 0.21 -5.18
CA THR A 27 2.54 -0.16 -6.37
C THR A 27 2.71 -1.63 -6.74
N THR A 28 3.94 -2.15 -6.69
CA THR A 28 4.24 -3.56 -7.00
C THR A 28 3.53 -4.50 -6.03
N ILE A 29 3.61 -4.21 -4.73
CA ILE A 29 2.93 -4.99 -3.69
C ILE A 29 1.40 -4.86 -3.82
N ALA A 30 0.88 -3.64 -4.07
CA ALA A 30 -0.54 -3.41 -4.25
C ALA A 30 -1.10 -4.20 -5.44
N GLN A 31 -0.41 -4.23 -6.58
CA GLN A 31 -0.81 -4.99 -7.77
C GLN A 31 -0.78 -6.50 -7.52
N ALA A 32 0.28 -7.03 -6.93
CA ALA A 32 0.37 -8.44 -6.60
C ALA A 32 -0.69 -8.88 -5.58
N LEU A 33 -0.95 -8.05 -4.56
CA LEU A 33 -2.00 -8.28 -3.58
C LEU A 33 -3.40 -8.23 -4.21
N ASN A 34 -3.64 -7.30 -5.14
CA ASN A 34 -4.89 -7.22 -5.89
C ASN A 34 -5.18 -8.53 -6.64
N ILE A 35 -4.20 -9.05 -7.38
CA ILE A 35 -4.32 -10.32 -8.10
C ILE A 35 -4.67 -11.45 -7.12
N ALA A 36 -3.90 -11.60 -6.05
CA ALA A 36 -4.09 -12.67 -5.07
C ALA A 36 -5.45 -12.62 -4.36
N LEU A 37 -5.99 -11.42 -4.11
CA LEU A 37 -7.31 -11.28 -3.50
C LEU A 37 -8.46 -11.50 -4.50
N LEU A 38 -8.31 -11.06 -5.75
CA LEU A 38 -9.28 -11.32 -6.82
C LEU A 38 -9.42 -12.83 -7.09
N GLU A 39 -8.31 -13.58 -7.09
CA GLU A 39 -8.32 -15.05 -7.23
C GLU A 39 -9.07 -15.76 -6.08
N GLN A 40 -9.20 -15.09 -4.94
CA GLN A 40 -10.00 -15.56 -3.79
C GLN A 40 -11.48 -15.10 -3.86
N GLY A 41 -11.90 -14.47 -4.96
CA GLY A 41 -13.25 -13.94 -5.11
C GLY A 41 -13.53 -12.69 -4.26
N THR A 42 -12.49 -12.00 -3.79
CA THR A 42 -12.64 -10.78 -2.98
C THR A 42 -12.81 -9.57 -3.89
N LYS A 43 -13.74 -8.68 -3.58
CA LYS A 43 -13.87 -7.39 -4.26
C LYS A 43 -12.72 -6.46 -3.82
N VAL A 44 -11.92 -6.00 -4.75
CA VAL A 44 -10.73 -5.17 -4.46
C VAL A 44 -10.73 -3.94 -5.35
N VAL A 45 -10.26 -2.83 -4.79
CA VAL A 45 -9.97 -1.59 -5.53
C VAL A 45 -8.56 -1.14 -5.19
N VAL A 46 -7.78 -0.79 -6.20
CA VAL A 46 -6.45 -0.19 -6.04
C VAL A 46 -6.55 1.31 -6.29
N LEU A 47 -6.11 2.09 -5.33
CA LEU A 47 -5.98 3.55 -5.40
C LEU A 47 -4.49 3.90 -5.40
N ASP A 48 -3.91 4.02 -6.61
CA ASP A 48 -2.52 4.41 -6.77
C ASP A 48 -2.41 5.94 -6.86
N GLY A 49 -1.53 6.52 -6.06
CA GLY A 49 -1.36 7.96 -5.94
C GLY A 49 -0.93 8.63 -7.25
N ASP A 50 -0.14 7.96 -8.08
CA ASP A 50 0.29 8.51 -9.36
C ASP A 50 -0.88 8.54 -10.34
N THR A 51 -1.63 7.44 -10.45
CA THR A 51 -2.85 7.38 -11.29
C THR A 51 -3.90 8.40 -10.87
N LEU A 52 -4.10 8.58 -9.55
CA LEU A 52 -5.08 9.57 -9.06
C LEU A 52 -4.67 11.01 -9.37
N ARG A 53 -3.37 11.29 -9.50
CA ARG A 53 -2.88 12.60 -9.94
C ARG A 53 -3.08 12.88 -11.43
N GLU A 54 -3.35 11.88 -12.25
CA GLU A 54 -3.74 12.06 -13.66
C GLU A 54 -5.21 12.49 -13.82
N GLY A 55 -6.04 12.31 -12.78
CA GLY A 55 -7.47 12.60 -12.79
C GLY A 55 -7.94 13.35 -11.55
N LEU A 56 -8.40 12.61 -10.53
CA LEU A 56 -9.04 13.16 -9.31
C LEU A 56 -8.22 14.24 -8.60
N CYS A 57 -6.92 14.20 -8.68
CA CYS A 57 -6.00 15.11 -8.01
C CYS A 57 -5.08 15.85 -9.00
N SER A 58 -5.47 15.99 -10.26
CA SER A 58 -4.68 16.64 -11.32
C SER A 58 -4.50 18.15 -11.12
N ASP A 59 -5.35 18.76 -10.33
CA ASP A 59 -5.29 20.17 -9.92
C ASP A 59 -4.30 20.45 -8.78
N LEU A 60 -3.76 19.41 -8.14
CA LEU A 60 -2.89 19.55 -6.97
C LEU A 60 -1.40 19.47 -7.34
N GLY A 61 -0.61 20.36 -6.74
CA GLY A 61 0.84 20.34 -6.79
C GLY A 61 1.48 19.42 -5.74
N PHE A 62 2.69 19.79 -5.31
CA PHE A 62 3.47 19.00 -4.35
C PHE A 62 3.82 19.78 -3.07
N SER A 63 3.18 20.95 -2.83
CA SER A 63 3.27 21.63 -1.55
C SER A 63 2.70 20.75 -0.43
N ASP A 64 3.02 21.05 0.82
CA ASP A 64 2.50 20.29 1.97
C ASP A 64 0.98 20.35 2.04
N LEU A 65 0.37 21.49 1.67
CA LEU A 65 -1.08 21.66 1.59
C LEU A 65 -1.69 20.82 0.46
N ASP A 66 -1.10 20.82 -0.73
CA ASP A 66 -1.57 19.98 -1.84
C ASP A 66 -1.45 18.49 -1.51
N ARG A 67 -0.35 18.09 -0.84
CA ARG A 67 -0.17 16.70 -0.40
C ARG A 67 -1.21 16.31 0.65
N LEU A 68 -1.53 17.22 1.58
CA LEU A 68 -2.57 16.98 2.58
C LEU A 68 -3.95 16.82 1.92
N GLU A 69 -4.30 17.71 0.98
CA GLU A 69 -5.55 17.65 0.23
C GLU A 69 -5.62 16.39 -0.65
N ASN A 70 -4.51 15.99 -1.29
CA ASN A 70 -4.43 14.73 -2.03
C ASN A 70 -4.76 13.53 -1.14
N VAL A 71 -4.14 13.45 0.05
CA VAL A 71 -4.42 12.38 1.03
C VAL A 71 -5.88 12.43 1.49
N ARG A 72 -6.43 13.61 1.75
CA ARG A 72 -7.84 13.77 2.13
C ARG A 72 -8.77 13.22 1.07
N ARG A 73 -8.58 13.57 -0.20
CA ARG A 73 -9.40 13.06 -1.32
C ARG A 73 -9.31 11.54 -1.43
N ILE A 74 -8.10 11.00 -1.42
CA ILE A 74 -7.86 9.54 -1.50
C ILE A 74 -8.54 8.82 -0.34
N ALA A 75 -8.45 9.36 0.89
CA ALA A 75 -9.05 8.75 2.06
C ALA A 75 -10.59 8.70 1.99
N HIS A 76 -11.24 9.76 1.49
CA HIS A 76 -12.68 9.77 1.27
C HIS A 76 -13.11 8.76 0.21
N VAL A 77 -12.40 8.67 -0.91
CA VAL A 77 -12.67 7.66 -1.96
C VAL A 77 -12.48 6.25 -1.41
N ALA A 78 -11.40 6.02 -0.65
CA ALA A 78 -11.16 4.73 0.00
C ALA A 78 -12.31 4.34 0.94
N ARG A 79 -12.80 5.29 1.75
CA ARG A 79 -13.95 5.07 2.64
C ARG A 79 -15.22 4.72 1.88
N LEU A 80 -15.50 5.37 0.75
CA LEU A 80 -16.67 5.04 -0.06
C LEU A 80 -16.64 3.59 -0.57
N PHE A 81 -15.51 3.14 -1.09
CA PHE A 81 -15.35 1.74 -1.53
C PHE A 81 -15.40 0.76 -0.36
N GLN A 82 -14.80 1.10 0.79
CA GLN A 82 -14.90 0.33 2.02
C GLN A 82 -16.38 0.08 2.40
N GLN A 83 -17.21 1.12 2.38
CA GLN A 83 -18.63 1.04 2.72
C GLN A 83 -19.43 0.14 1.77
N THR A 84 -18.94 -0.09 0.56
CA THR A 84 -19.53 -1.02 -0.41
C THR A 84 -18.97 -2.44 -0.34
N GLY A 85 -18.18 -2.73 0.71
CA GLY A 85 -17.64 -4.08 0.98
C GLY A 85 -16.41 -4.45 0.15
N HIS A 86 -15.69 -3.46 -0.40
CA HIS A 86 -14.42 -3.68 -1.07
C HIS A 86 -13.25 -3.67 -0.07
N ILE A 87 -12.23 -4.48 -0.34
CA ILE A 87 -10.89 -4.23 0.19
C ILE A 87 -10.24 -3.16 -0.68
N VAL A 88 -9.73 -2.12 -0.04
CA VAL A 88 -9.11 -0.99 -0.73
C VAL A 88 -7.62 -0.98 -0.49
N LEU A 89 -6.83 -1.00 -1.56
CA LEU A 89 -5.38 -0.96 -1.52
C LEU A 89 -4.93 0.44 -1.94
N VAL A 90 -4.49 1.24 -0.99
CA VAL A 90 -3.99 2.59 -1.26
C VAL A 90 -2.46 2.53 -1.35
N ALA A 91 -1.89 2.96 -2.47
CA ALA A 91 -0.45 3.07 -2.68
C ALA A 91 -0.07 4.55 -2.88
N THR A 92 0.31 5.23 -1.81
CA THR A 92 0.71 6.65 -1.85
C THR A 92 1.91 6.89 -0.93
N ILE A 93 2.70 7.93 -1.19
CA ILE A 93 3.86 8.26 -0.34
C ILE A 93 3.39 8.65 1.05
N SER A 94 2.41 9.56 1.16
CA SER A 94 1.90 10.14 2.42
C SER A 94 3.02 10.40 3.43
N PRO A 95 3.98 11.32 3.10
CA PRO A 95 5.25 11.40 3.79
C PRO A 95 5.17 11.87 5.24
N LEU A 96 4.15 12.66 5.58
CA LEU A 96 4.03 13.26 6.92
C LEU A 96 3.06 12.46 7.80
N ALA A 97 3.36 12.34 9.09
CA ALA A 97 2.51 11.68 10.07
C ALA A 97 1.10 12.27 10.10
N ALA A 98 0.97 13.60 10.07
CA ALA A 98 -0.31 14.29 10.05
C ALA A 98 -1.20 13.88 8.86
N GLN A 99 -0.62 13.57 7.70
CA GLN A 99 -1.36 13.10 6.52
C GLN A 99 -1.92 11.68 6.75
N ARG A 100 -1.13 10.80 7.35
CA ARG A 100 -1.56 9.42 7.65
C ARG A 100 -2.61 9.38 8.75
N GLU A 101 -2.46 10.24 9.76
CA GLU A 101 -3.47 10.42 10.82
C GLU A 101 -4.79 11.00 10.27
N LEU A 102 -4.73 11.95 9.35
CA LEU A 102 -5.91 12.44 8.64
C LEU A 102 -6.63 11.30 7.91
N ALA A 103 -5.89 10.48 7.16
CA ALA A 103 -6.46 9.33 6.45
C ALA A 103 -7.08 8.32 7.42
N ARG A 104 -6.39 8.00 8.53
CA ARG A 104 -6.90 7.13 9.60
C ARG A 104 -8.19 7.67 10.21
N GLY A 105 -8.26 8.97 10.48
CA GLY A 105 -9.45 9.62 11.02
C GLY A 105 -10.65 9.59 10.06
N ILE A 106 -10.41 9.77 8.75
CA ILE A 106 -11.47 9.73 7.74
C ILE A 106 -12.00 8.31 7.53
N ILE A 107 -11.11 7.32 7.40
CA ILE A 107 -11.47 5.92 7.11
C ILE A 107 -12.06 5.24 8.36
N GLY A 108 -11.50 5.52 9.52
CA GLY A 108 -11.96 4.96 10.79
C GLY A 108 -11.61 3.48 10.95
N ALA A 109 -12.55 2.72 11.52
CA ALA A 109 -12.38 1.28 11.71
C ALA A 109 -12.09 0.56 10.39
N GLY A 110 -11.11 -0.33 10.42
CA GLY A 110 -10.65 -1.03 9.21
C GLY A 110 -9.49 -0.38 8.48
N PHE A 111 -8.98 0.79 8.93
CA PHE A 111 -7.71 1.35 8.44
C PHE A 111 -6.52 0.53 8.95
N LEU A 112 -5.64 0.15 8.04
CA LEU A 112 -4.40 -0.56 8.32
C LEU A 112 -3.24 0.18 7.65
N GLU A 113 -2.33 0.72 8.43
CA GLU A 113 -1.13 1.37 7.94
C GLU A 113 -0.04 0.33 7.66
N ALA A 114 0.33 0.18 6.39
CA ALA A 114 1.43 -0.68 5.98
C ALA A 114 2.62 0.18 5.56
N PHE A 115 3.67 0.18 6.37
CA PHE A 115 4.92 0.84 6.03
C PHE A 115 5.77 -0.05 5.13
N ILE A 116 5.89 0.35 3.87
CA ILE A 116 6.73 -0.29 2.86
C ILE A 116 8.12 0.34 2.96
N SER A 117 8.98 -0.30 3.73
CA SER A 117 10.30 0.21 4.10
C SER A 117 11.36 -0.18 3.08
N ALA A 118 12.09 0.81 2.62
CA ALA A 118 13.33 0.68 1.87
C ALA A 118 14.21 1.91 2.14
N SER A 119 15.53 1.75 2.15
CA SER A 119 16.42 2.90 2.28
C SER A 119 16.34 3.82 1.07
N ALA A 120 16.66 5.09 1.25
CA ALA A 120 16.70 6.06 0.14
C ALA A 120 17.70 5.65 -0.94
N GLU A 121 18.83 5.03 -0.56
CA GLU A 121 19.84 4.48 -1.46
C GLU A 121 19.25 3.38 -2.33
N LEU A 122 18.56 2.42 -1.73
CA LEU A 122 17.92 1.32 -2.45
C LEU A 122 16.80 1.82 -3.38
N CYS A 123 15.99 2.76 -2.90
CA CYS A 123 14.96 3.38 -3.73
C CYS A 123 15.56 4.12 -4.93
N SER A 124 16.67 4.83 -4.72
CA SER A 124 17.39 5.55 -5.77
C SER A 124 18.09 4.61 -6.77
N GLN A 125 18.57 3.44 -6.32
CA GLN A 125 19.12 2.41 -7.21
C GLN A 125 18.03 1.79 -8.09
N ARG A 126 16.86 1.56 -7.54
CA ARG A 126 15.70 1.04 -8.28
C ARG A 126 15.16 2.03 -9.30
N ASP A 127 14.98 3.26 -8.89
CA ASP A 127 14.49 4.44 -9.64
C ASP A 127 13.68 4.13 -10.92
N PRO A 128 12.59 3.36 -10.84
CA PRO A 128 11.90 2.81 -12.01
C PRO A 128 11.34 3.88 -12.96
N LYS A 129 11.22 5.11 -12.49
CA LYS A 129 10.67 6.26 -13.24
C LYS A 129 11.73 7.34 -13.52
N GLY A 130 12.99 7.13 -13.15
CA GLY A 130 14.06 8.12 -13.31
C GLY A 130 13.88 9.39 -12.46
N MET A 131 12.99 9.35 -11.45
CA MET A 131 12.64 10.54 -10.65
C MET A 131 13.75 10.95 -9.69
N TYR A 132 14.48 9.99 -9.11
CA TYR A 132 15.63 10.30 -8.25
C TYR A 132 16.74 11.00 -9.02
N ALA A 133 17.03 10.53 -10.25
CA ALA A 133 18.00 11.18 -11.12
C ALA A 133 17.58 12.62 -11.44
N GLN A 134 16.31 12.84 -11.78
CA GLN A 134 15.79 14.18 -12.06
C GLN A 134 15.78 15.09 -10.82
N ALA A 135 15.44 14.56 -9.64
CA ALA A 135 15.45 15.30 -8.38
C ALA A 135 16.87 15.74 -7.99
N ARG A 136 17.88 14.88 -8.17
CA ARG A 136 19.29 15.23 -7.93
C ARG A 136 19.81 16.31 -8.87
N LEU A 137 19.27 16.38 -10.09
CA LEU A 137 19.58 17.45 -11.06
C LEU A 137 18.77 18.73 -10.79
N GLY A 138 17.98 18.79 -9.70
CA GLY A 138 17.15 19.95 -9.36
C GLY A 138 15.94 20.16 -10.29
N LYS A 139 15.62 19.18 -11.16
CA LYS A 139 14.49 19.27 -12.09
C LYS A 139 13.13 18.99 -11.42
N ILE A 140 13.12 18.35 -10.27
CA ILE A 140 11.92 18.10 -9.45
C ILE A 140 12.12 18.79 -8.12
N ALA A 141 11.32 19.82 -7.85
CA ALA A 141 11.26 20.46 -6.55
C ALA A 141 10.48 19.55 -5.57
N GLN A 142 10.80 19.63 -4.25
CA GLN A 142 10.07 18.97 -3.18
C GLN A 142 9.90 17.45 -3.36
N PHE A 143 10.96 16.76 -3.83
CA PHE A 143 10.95 15.31 -3.98
C PHE A 143 11.23 14.62 -2.65
N THR A 144 10.28 13.80 -2.18
CA THR A 144 10.37 13.08 -0.92
C THR A 144 11.56 12.11 -0.91
N GLY A 145 12.41 12.22 0.11
CA GLY A 145 13.63 11.43 0.25
C GLY A 145 14.87 12.04 -0.40
N VAL A 146 14.76 13.22 -1.05
CA VAL A 146 15.89 14.01 -1.58
C VAL A 146 15.83 15.44 -1.07
N SER A 147 14.79 16.19 -1.42
CA SER A 147 14.61 17.60 -1.05
C SER A 147 13.44 17.85 -0.11
N SER A 148 12.65 16.82 0.19
CA SER A 148 11.53 16.86 1.17
C SER A 148 11.63 15.70 2.13
N ALA A 149 11.20 15.93 3.37
CA ALA A 149 11.24 14.95 4.44
C ALA A 149 10.25 13.79 4.21
N TYR A 150 10.59 12.64 4.77
CA TYR A 150 9.70 11.52 5.00
C TYR A 150 9.73 11.16 6.49
N GLU A 151 8.61 11.29 7.16
CA GLU A 151 8.47 10.92 8.57
C GLU A 151 8.12 9.42 8.64
N VAL A 152 9.09 8.63 9.09
CA VAL A 152 8.92 7.18 9.27
C VAL A 152 7.78 6.95 10.27
N PRO A 153 6.80 6.07 9.94
CA PRO A 153 5.75 5.71 10.90
C PRO A 153 6.34 5.14 12.18
N ALA A 154 5.94 5.71 13.33
CA ALA A 154 6.44 5.24 14.62
C ALA A 154 5.87 3.88 15.02
N ASN A 155 4.59 3.64 14.72
CA ASN A 155 3.86 2.42 15.07
C ASN A 155 2.96 1.98 13.92
N PRO A 156 3.50 1.53 12.78
CA PRO A 156 2.68 1.04 11.68
C PRO A 156 2.01 -0.29 12.06
N ASP A 157 0.82 -0.56 11.54
CA ASP A 157 0.12 -1.83 11.76
C ASP A 157 0.86 -3.00 11.10
N LEU A 158 1.62 -2.72 10.01
CA LEU A 158 2.52 -3.65 9.32
C LEU A 158 3.80 -2.94 8.89
N LEU A 159 4.94 -3.61 9.09
CA LEU A 159 6.23 -3.23 8.52
C LEU A 159 6.66 -4.27 7.49
N ILE A 160 6.95 -3.82 6.27
CA ILE A 160 7.45 -4.67 5.17
C ILE A 160 8.77 -4.09 4.65
N GLU A 161 9.87 -4.77 4.99
CA GLU A 161 11.22 -4.39 4.55
C GLU A 161 11.52 -4.97 3.17
N THR A 162 11.33 -4.20 2.11
CA THR A 162 11.47 -4.70 0.73
C THR A 162 12.91 -4.96 0.28
N ALA A 163 13.89 -4.62 1.09
CA ALA A 163 15.28 -5.05 0.92
C ALA A 163 15.49 -6.55 1.23
N ARG A 164 14.64 -7.12 2.09
CA ARG A 164 14.77 -8.48 2.64
C ARG A 164 13.58 -9.39 2.35
N CYS A 165 12.50 -8.81 1.82
CA CYS A 165 11.24 -9.50 1.63
C CYS A 165 10.89 -9.58 0.14
N ARG A 166 10.58 -10.78 -0.36
CA ARG A 166 10.02 -10.97 -1.69
C ARG A 166 8.58 -10.46 -1.74
N VAL A 167 8.11 -10.11 -2.93
CA VAL A 167 6.74 -9.59 -3.13
C VAL A 167 5.70 -10.60 -2.64
N GLU A 168 5.88 -11.89 -2.93
CA GLU A 168 4.97 -12.97 -2.53
C GLU A 168 4.86 -13.08 -0.99
N SER A 169 5.99 -12.92 -0.30
CA SER A 169 6.02 -12.95 1.18
C SER A 169 5.33 -11.71 1.78
N ALA A 170 5.51 -10.54 1.16
CA ALA A 170 4.81 -9.33 1.57
C ALA A 170 3.29 -9.48 1.40
N VAL A 171 2.85 -10.00 0.25
CA VAL A 171 1.44 -10.29 -0.03
C VAL A 171 0.86 -11.28 0.98
N ALA A 172 1.55 -12.39 1.25
CA ALA A 172 1.12 -13.37 2.25
C ALA A 172 0.95 -12.75 3.64
N THR A 173 1.90 -11.90 4.07
CA THR A 173 1.84 -11.20 5.35
C THR A 173 0.60 -10.30 5.44
N ILE A 174 0.30 -9.53 4.39
CA ILE A 174 -0.87 -8.65 4.36
C ILE A 174 -2.17 -9.48 4.35
N ILE A 175 -2.24 -10.56 3.57
CA ILE A 175 -3.42 -11.44 3.51
C ILE A 175 -3.71 -12.04 4.90
N LEU A 176 -2.69 -12.50 5.62
CA LEU A 176 -2.85 -13.02 6.98
C LEU A 176 -3.38 -11.92 7.92
N ARG A 177 -2.90 -10.70 7.81
CA ARG A 177 -3.37 -9.57 8.63
C ARG A 177 -4.81 -9.18 8.31
N LEU A 178 -5.26 -9.40 7.06
CA LEU A 178 -6.66 -9.24 6.66
C LEU A 178 -7.58 -10.36 7.15
N GLY A 179 -7.07 -11.34 7.90
CA GLY A 179 -7.84 -12.52 8.31
C GLY A 179 -8.25 -13.43 7.15
N LYS A 180 -7.59 -13.31 6.00
CA LYS A 180 -7.80 -14.15 4.82
C LYS A 180 -6.84 -15.34 4.83
N ARG A 181 -7.22 -16.44 4.14
CA ARG A 181 -6.33 -17.58 3.98
C ARG A 181 -5.35 -17.33 2.83
N VAL A 182 -4.08 -17.64 3.06
CA VAL A 182 -3.08 -17.67 1.99
C VAL A 182 -3.33 -18.95 1.16
N ARG A 183 -3.50 -18.81 -0.15
CA ARG A 183 -3.48 -19.96 -1.07
C ARG A 183 -2.03 -20.44 -1.18
N THR A 184 -1.75 -21.63 -0.66
CA THR A 184 -0.54 -22.36 -1.00
C THR A 184 -0.82 -23.10 -2.30
N GLU A 185 -0.08 -22.80 -3.37
CA GLU A 185 -0.05 -23.67 -4.55
C GLU A 185 0.48 -25.03 -4.11
N SER A 186 -0.39 -26.04 -4.14
CA SER A 186 0.03 -27.43 -4.09
C SER A 186 0.80 -27.70 -5.38
N VAL A 187 2.14 -27.77 -5.28
CA VAL A 187 2.97 -28.33 -6.36
C VAL A 187 2.47 -29.75 -6.59
N LYS A 188 1.61 -29.92 -7.60
CA LYS A 188 1.26 -31.25 -8.10
C LYS A 188 2.55 -31.83 -8.69
N GLY A 189 3.17 -32.70 -7.91
CA GLY A 189 4.24 -33.55 -8.41
C GLY A 189 3.71 -34.33 -9.60
N THR A 190 4.23 -34.02 -10.76
CA THR A 190 4.10 -34.86 -11.95
C THR A 190 4.84 -36.15 -11.67
N GLY A 191 4.11 -37.12 -11.10
CA GLY A 191 4.57 -38.50 -11.06
C GLY A 191 4.69 -39.03 -12.47
N HIS A 192 5.91 -39.07 -12.95
CA HIS A 192 6.27 -39.80 -14.17
C HIS A 192 6.19 -41.28 -13.82
N GLN A 193 5.08 -41.93 -14.14
CA GLN A 193 5.02 -43.39 -14.16
C GLN A 193 5.62 -43.87 -15.49
N SER A 194 6.85 -44.35 -15.41
CA SER A 194 7.44 -45.18 -16.47
C SER A 194 6.76 -46.55 -16.50
N ARG A 195 6.28 -46.91 -17.63
CA ARG A 195 6.11 -48.31 -18.07
C ARG A 195 6.88 -48.51 -19.34
#